data_4dc4b27799903616e923410f78b4807c
#
_entry.id   4dc4b27799903616e923410f78b4807c
#
_cell.length_a   1.000
_cell.length_b   1.000
_cell.length_c   1.000
_cell.angle_alpha   90.00
_cell.angle_beta   90.00
_cell.angle_gamma   90.00
#
_symmetry.space_group_name_H-M   'P 1'
#
loop_
_entity.id
_entity.type
_entity.pdbx_description
1 polymer ?
#
loop_
_entity_poly.entity_id
_entity_poly.type
_entity_poly.pdbx_seq_one_letter_code
_entity_poly.pdbx_strand_id
1 'polypeptide(L)'
;AGVIIGLGGSAGHSHKGHPGDSSGDMYRLATAQNFSAVTGACLMVKKSLYDALGGLDEANFAVAYNDVDFCLRLRAQGYVNVMTPFAAGTHYESKSRGPDTAGGERQARYEAERARFRQKYAPMLAEGGDPYYNPHFTLLYENYGYK
;
A
#
# COMPACT_ATOMS: atom_id res chain seq x y z
N ALA A 1 2.27 0.39 -8.32
CA ALA A 1 2.87 -0.85 -7.86
C ALA A 1 2.17 -1.35 -6.59
N GLY A 2 2.60 -2.49 -6.07
CA GLY A 2 2.08 -3.04 -4.83
C GLY A 2 2.53 -2.27 -3.59
N VAL A 3 1.93 -2.59 -2.47
CA VAL A 3 2.22 -2.00 -1.16
C VAL A 3 2.72 -3.10 -0.22
N ILE A 4 3.81 -2.81 0.46
CA ILE A 4 4.47 -3.70 1.43
C ILE A 4 4.07 -3.25 2.84
N ILE A 5 3.54 -4.18 3.64
CA ILE A 5 3.16 -3.92 5.01
C ILE A 5 4.40 -4.00 5.91
N GLY A 6 4.51 -3.07 6.86
CA GLY A 6 5.67 -2.93 7.75
C GLY A 6 6.73 -1.97 7.25
N LEU A 7 6.73 -1.62 5.96
CA LEU A 7 7.69 -0.68 5.40
C LEU A 7 7.58 0.69 6.08
N GLY A 8 8.70 1.24 6.54
CA GLY A 8 8.72 2.48 7.32
C GLY A 8 7.92 2.41 8.62
N GLY A 9 7.69 1.19 9.15
CA GLY A 9 6.92 0.93 10.35
C GLY A 9 5.39 1.05 10.19
N SER A 10 4.87 1.09 8.97
CA SER A 10 3.43 1.09 8.67
C SER A 10 3.12 0.36 7.37
N ALA A 11 3.14 1.02 6.24
CA ALA A 11 3.05 0.46 4.90
C ALA A 11 3.67 1.45 3.91
N GLY A 12 4.26 0.94 2.84
CA GLY A 12 4.88 1.77 1.82
C GLY A 12 4.81 1.15 0.43
N HIS A 13 4.95 2.00 -0.60
CA HIS A 13 4.93 1.56 -1.98
C HIS A 13 6.20 0.82 -2.36
N SER A 14 6.03 -0.35 -2.95
CA SER A 14 7.10 -1.08 -3.60
C SER A 14 7.66 -0.26 -4.78
N HIS A 15 8.99 -0.21 -4.92
CA HIS A 15 9.69 0.45 -6.04
C HIS A 15 9.36 1.95 -6.20
N LYS A 16 9.11 2.65 -5.11
CA LYS A 16 8.88 4.10 -5.13
C LYS A 16 10.11 4.81 -5.72
N GLY A 17 9.87 5.72 -6.67
CA GLY A 17 10.91 6.48 -7.32
C GLY A 17 11.67 5.76 -8.44
N HIS A 18 11.32 4.51 -8.75
CA HIS A 18 11.88 3.84 -9.93
C HIS A 18 11.37 4.48 -11.22
N PRO A 19 12.20 4.51 -12.30
CA PRO A 19 11.75 4.92 -13.63
C PRO A 19 10.54 4.12 -14.11
N GLY A 20 9.67 4.75 -14.91
CA GLY A 20 8.44 4.13 -15.39
C GLY A 20 8.64 2.93 -16.33
N ASP A 21 9.82 2.81 -16.93
CA ASP A 21 10.25 1.71 -17.80
C ASP A 21 11.10 0.66 -17.07
N SER A 22 11.31 0.82 -15.76
CA SER A 22 12.07 -0.14 -14.96
C SER A 22 11.33 -1.45 -14.83
N SER A 23 12.05 -2.56 -15.00
CA SER A 23 11.55 -3.90 -14.66
C SER A 23 11.52 -4.17 -13.15
N GLY A 24 12.11 -3.29 -12.35
CA GLY A 24 12.23 -3.44 -10.90
C GLY A 24 13.19 -4.56 -10.48
N ASP A 25 13.42 -4.68 -9.18
CA ASP A 25 14.23 -5.76 -8.63
C ASP A 25 13.65 -7.12 -9.02
N MET A 26 14.50 -8.01 -9.55
CA MET A 26 14.09 -9.36 -9.98
C MET A 26 12.88 -9.37 -10.93
N TYR A 27 12.77 -8.40 -11.82
CA TYR A 27 11.66 -8.26 -12.77
C TYR A 27 10.27 -8.10 -12.10
N ARG A 28 10.23 -7.67 -10.87
CA ARG A 28 8.98 -7.57 -10.09
C ARG A 28 7.98 -6.54 -10.63
N LEU A 29 8.44 -5.54 -11.37
CA LEU A 29 7.54 -4.59 -12.05
C LEU A 29 7.07 -5.08 -13.43
N ALA A 30 7.67 -6.12 -13.97
CA ALA A 30 7.32 -6.70 -15.26
C ALA A 30 6.48 -7.99 -15.17
N THR A 31 6.15 -8.45 -13.96
CA THR A 31 5.40 -9.70 -13.73
C THR A 31 4.16 -9.46 -12.85
N ALA A 32 3.09 -10.21 -13.14
CA ALA A 32 1.93 -10.25 -12.26
C ALA A 32 2.29 -10.99 -10.98
N GLN A 33 1.97 -10.41 -9.81
CA GLN A 33 2.31 -11.00 -8.53
C GLN A 33 1.36 -10.56 -7.42
N ASN A 34 1.30 -11.35 -6.37
CA ASN A 34 0.52 -11.02 -5.19
C ASN A 34 1.26 -10.01 -4.30
N PHE A 35 0.50 -9.09 -3.74
CA PHE A 35 0.93 -8.15 -2.71
C PHE A 35 -0.06 -8.16 -1.54
N SER A 36 0.39 -7.70 -0.37
CA SER A 36 -0.51 -7.51 0.76
C SER A 36 -1.55 -6.43 0.50
N ALA A 37 -1.17 -5.41 -0.26
CA ALA A 37 -2.09 -4.38 -0.76
C ALA A 37 -1.61 -3.82 -2.10
N VAL A 38 -2.49 -3.13 -2.81
CA VAL A 38 -2.20 -2.38 -4.03
C VAL A 38 -2.72 -0.95 -3.89
N THR A 39 -2.11 -0.02 -4.63
CA THR A 39 -2.50 1.39 -4.54
C THR A 39 -3.88 1.67 -5.10
N GLY A 40 -4.65 2.50 -4.42
CA GLY A 40 -5.95 2.98 -4.89
C GLY A 40 -5.89 3.88 -6.14
N ALA A 41 -4.70 4.36 -6.52
CA ALA A 41 -4.52 5.14 -7.75
C ALA A 41 -4.95 4.37 -9.02
N CYS A 42 -4.85 3.03 -9.01
CA CYS A 42 -5.36 2.17 -10.07
C CYS A 42 -5.75 0.82 -9.45
N LEU A 43 -6.94 0.76 -8.87
CA LEU A 43 -7.49 -0.42 -8.20
C LEU A 43 -8.78 -0.86 -8.90
N MET A 44 -8.87 -2.14 -9.22
CA MET A 44 -10.10 -2.75 -9.73
C MET A 44 -10.58 -3.84 -8.76
N VAL A 45 -11.87 -3.82 -8.47
CA VAL A 45 -12.53 -4.82 -7.62
C VAL A 45 -13.96 -5.04 -8.09
N LYS A 46 -14.53 -6.22 -7.88
CA LYS A 46 -15.96 -6.45 -8.14
C LYS A 46 -16.81 -5.55 -7.26
N LYS A 47 -17.79 -4.85 -7.88
CA LYS A 47 -18.69 -3.92 -7.15
C LYS A 47 -19.39 -4.62 -5.97
N SER A 48 -19.90 -5.84 -6.18
CA SER A 48 -20.56 -6.61 -5.12
C SER A 48 -19.64 -6.90 -3.93
N LEU A 49 -18.35 -7.15 -4.18
CA LEU A 49 -17.38 -7.38 -3.14
C LEU A 49 -17.01 -6.09 -2.38
N TYR A 50 -16.88 -4.99 -3.13
CA TYR A 50 -16.66 -3.66 -2.55
C TYR A 50 -17.81 -3.31 -1.58
N ASP A 51 -19.07 -3.49 -2.02
CA ASP A 51 -20.26 -3.19 -1.23
C ASP A 51 -20.39 -4.12 -0.01
N ALA A 52 -20.12 -5.41 -0.19
CA ALA A 52 -20.20 -6.40 0.90
C ALA A 52 -19.19 -6.09 2.03
N LEU A 53 -18.06 -5.47 1.72
CA LEU A 53 -17.07 -5.04 2.71
C LEU A 53 -17.28 -3.60 3.22
N GLY A 54 -18.34 -2.93 2.79
CA GLY A 54 -18.66 -1.56 3.21
C GLY A 54 -17.78 -0.48 2.56
N GLY A 55 -17.10 -0.80 1.45
CA GLY A 55 -16.26 0.15 0.73
C GLY A 55 -14.99 0.55 1.47
N LEU A 56 -14.48 1.75 1.20
CA LEU A 56 -13.35 2.35 1.91
C LEU A 56 -13.79 2.83 3.30
N ASP A 57 -12.92 2.70 4.29
CA ASP A 57 -13.17 3.17 5.67
C ASP A 57 -12.83 4.67 5.78
N GLU A 58 -13.72 5.51 5.26
CA GLU A 58 -13.52 6.96 5.23
C GLU A 58 -13.49 7.59 6.64
N ALA A 59 -14.12 6.95 7.62
CA ALA A 59 -14.16 7.45 8.99
C ALA A 59 -12.79 7.38 9.67
N ASN A 60 -12.02 6.36 9.39
CA ASN A 60 -10.69 6.16 9.96
C ASN A 60 -9.55 6.58 9.02
N PHE A 61 -9.77 6.46 7.70
CA PHE A 61 -8.77 6.65 6.66
C PHE A 61 -9.37 7.49 5.52
N ALA A 62 -9.58 8.78 5.77
CA ALA A 62 -10.20 9.66 4.79
C ALA A 62 -9.34 9.86 3.53
N VAL A 63 -8.01 9.78 3.68
CA VAL A 63 -7.05 10.01 2.58
C VAL A 63 -5.94 8.97 2.53
N ALA A 64 -5.15 8.82 3.59
CA ALA A 64 -4.06 7.86 3.63
C ALA A 64 -4.55 6.50 4.14
N TYR A 65 -3.93 5.43 3.64
CA TYR A 65 -4.18 4.04 4.06
C TYR A 65 -5.57 3.47 3.76
N ASN A 66 -6.49 4.21 3.15
CA ASN A 66 -7.84 3.71 2.83
C ASN A 66 -7.81 2.52 1.86
N ASP A 67 -6.97 2.57 0.84
CA ASP A 67 -6.72 1.51 -0.11
C ASP A 67 -6.00 0.30 0.53
N VAL A 68 -5.03 0.57 1.38
CA VAL A 68 -4.30 -0.47 2.11
C VAL A 68 -5.22 -1.20 3.07
N ASP A 69 -6.01 -0.47 3.86
CA ASP A 69 -7.01 -1.02 4.77
C ASP A 69 -8.02 -1.89 4.02
N PHE A 70 -8.55 -1.40 2.90
CA PHE A 70 -9.48 -2.15 2.08
C PHE A 70 -8.87 -3.46 1.56
N CYS A 71 -7.65 -3.42 1.04
CA CYS A 71 -6.92 -4.60 0.59
C CYS A 71 -6.68 -5.61 1.72
N LEU A 72 -6.37 -5.16 2.93
CA LEU A 72 -6.17 -6.04 4.09
C LEU A 72 -7.48 -6.67 4.55
N ARG A 73 -8.62 -5.94 4.49
CA ARG A 73 -9.95 -6.51 4.75
C ARG A 73 -10.34 -7.56 3.72
N LEU A 74 -10.01 -7.36 2.44
CA LEU A 74 -10.16 -8.38 1.39
C LEU A 74 -9.37 -9.65 1.73
N ARG A 75 -8.11 -9.51 2.14
CA ARG A 75 -7.26 -10.63 2.52
C ARG A 75 -7.81 -11.40 3.73
N ALA A 76 -8.36 -10.71 4.71
CA ALA A 76 -8.99 -11.32 5.87
C ALA A 76 -10.20 -12.21 5.49
N GLN A 77 -10.81 -11.98 4.32
CA GLN A 77 -11.87 -12.81 3.74
C GLN A 77 -11.34 -13.89 2.77
N GLY A 78 -10.01 -14.10 2.71
CA GLY A 78 -9.40 -15.13 1.87
C GLY A 78 -9.14 -14.73 0.41
N TYR A 79 -9.34 -13.44 0.05
CA TYR A 79 -8.98 -12.93 -1.27
C TYR A 79 -7.49 -12.59 -1.36
N VAL A 80 -6.98 -12.50 -2.57
CA VAL A 80 -5.62 -12.05 -2.86
C VAL A 80 -5.64 -10.75 -3.64
N ASN A 81 -4.68 -9.87 -3.37
CA ASN A 81 -4.47 -8.63 -4.13
C ASN A 81 -3.36 -8.89 -5.16
N VAL A 82 -3.67 -8.68 -6.42
CA VAL A 82 -2.75 -8.93 -7.53
C VAL A 82 -2.34 -7.61 -8.17
N MET A 83 -1.04 -7.34 -8.22
CA MET A 83 -0.48 -6.31 -9.08
C MET A 83 -0.26 -6.90 -10.48
N THR A 84 -0.71 -6.21 -11.51
CA THR A 84 -0.47 -6.58 -12.90
C THR A 84 0.29 -5.47 -13.64
N PRO A 85 1.36 -5.79 -14.39
CA PRO A 85 2.08 -4.82 -15.19
C PRO A 85 1.35 -4.44 -16.49
N PHE A 86 0.30 -5.18 -16.86
CA PHE A 86 -0.44 -4.95 -18.11
C PHE A 86 -1.44 -3.79 -18.02
N ALA A 87 -1.68 -3.26 -16.83
CA ALA A 87 -2.47 -2.06 -16.59
C ALA A 87 -1.54 -0.96 -16.07
N ALA A 88 -0.92 -0.22 -16.95
CA ALA A 88 0.03 0.84 -16.62
C ALA A 88 -0.58 2.23 -16.85
N GLY A 89 -0.23 3.17 -15.98
CA GLY A 89 -0.64 4.56 -16.08
C GLY A 89 0.29 5.48 -15.31
N THR A 90 0.25 6.77 -15.62
CA THR A 90 1.02 7.78 -14.89
C THR A 90 0.16 8.41 -13.82
N HIS A 91 0.54 8.24 -12.57
CA HIS A 91 -0.09 8.91 -11.43
C HIS A 91 0.71 10.15 -11.04
N TYR A 92 0.15 11.33 -11.30
CA TYR A 92 0.72 12.61 -10.88
C TYR A 92 0.40 12.84 -9.40
N GLU A 93 1.09 12.12 -8.53
CA GLU A 93 0.89 12.17 -7.09
C GLU A 93 0.96 13.61 -6.56
N SER A 94 0.06 13.94 -5.64
CA SER A 94 0.01 15.24 -4.96
C SER A 94 -0.22 16.47 -5.85
N LYS A 95 -0.46 16.32 -7.16
CA LYS A 95 -0.60 17.45 -8.08
C LYS A 95 -1.80 18.34 -7.75
N SER A 96 -2.92 17.77 -7.32
CA SER A 96 -4.16 18.52 -7.04
C SER A 96 -4.24 19.06 -5.61
N ARG A 97 -3.66 18.38 -4.63
CA ARG A 97 -3.79 18.75 -3.21
C ARG A 97 -2.46 19.04 -2.50
N GLY A 98 -1.34 18.81 -3.16
CA GLY A 98 0.00 18.90 -2.56
C GLY A 98 0.34 17.69 -1.67
N PRO A 99 1.61 17.58 -1.21
CA PRO A 99 2.07 16.46 -0.40
C PRO A 99 1.45 16.49 1.00
N ASP A 100 1.17 15.31 1.55
CA ASP A 100 0.64 15.16 2.92
C ASP A 100 1.65 15.59 3.99
N THR A 101 2.93 15.69 3.65
CA THR A 101 4.02 16.15 4.53
C THR A 101 4.28 17.66 4.46
N ALA A 102 3.42 18.43 3.79
CA ALA A 102 3.60 19.89 3.61
C ALA A 102 3.35 20.73 4.88
N GLY A 103 3.16 20.11 6.04
CA GLY A 103 2.89 20.79 7.30
C GLY A 103 1.40 21.08 7.54
N GLY A 104 1.09 21.66 8.71
CA GLY A 104 -0.26 22.05 9.10
C GLY A 104 -1.24 20.88 9.24
N GLU A 105 -2.51 21.15 8.94
CA GLU A 105 -3.61 20.18 9.12
C GLU A 105 -3.44 18.89 8.29
N ARG A 106 -2.82 18.98 7.12
CA ARG A 106 -2.60 17.80 6.25
C ARG A 106 -1.64 16.81 6.89
N GLN A 107 -0.54 17.31 7.41
CA GLN A 107 0.43 16.47 8.12
C GLN A 107 -0.19 15.88 9.39
N ALA A 108 -0.90 16.68 10.16
CA ALA A 108 -1.59 16.20 11.37
C ALA A 108 -2.60 15.09 11.05
N ARG A 109 -3.39 15.24 9.98
CA ARG A 109 -4.30 14.20 9.51
C ARG A 109 -3.54 12.94 9.11
N TYR A 110 -2.50 13.06 8.29
CA TYR A 110 -1.67 11.92 7.85
C TYR A 110 -1.09 11.15 9.03
N GLU A 111 -0.53 11.85 10.02
CA GLU A 111 0.03 11.20 11.21
C GLU A 111 -1.05 10.54 12.07
N ALA A 112 -2.24 11.12 12.16
CA ALA A 112 -3.37 10.52 12.84
C ALA A 112 -3.87 9.23 12.13
N GLU A 113 -4.00 9.26 10.81
CA GLU A 113 -4.37 8.09 10.00
C GLU A 113 -3.29 7.00 10.08
N ARG A 114 -2.02 7.37 10.06
CA ARG A 114 -0.89 6.47 10.26
C ARG A 114 -0.90 5.81 11.63
N ALA A 115 -1.20 6.57 12.68
CA ALA A 115 -1.31 6.05 14.04
C ALA A 115 -2.46 5.04 14.16
N ARG A 116 -3.63 5.35 13.59
CA ARG A 116 -4.79 4.43 13.54
C ARG A 116 -4.46 3.15 12.77
N PHE A 117 -3.77 3.27 11.62
CA PHE A 117 -3.34 2.13 10.84
C PHE A 117 -2.42 1.21 11.66
N ARG A 118 -1.41 1.77 12.32
CA ARG A 118 -0.51 1.02 13.18
C ARG A 118 -1.24 0.33 14.34
N GLN A 119 -2.20 1.00 14.95
CA GLN A 119 -3.01 0.42 16.03
C GLN A 119 -3.89 -0.72 15.50
N LYS A 120 -4.62 -0.50 14.41
CA LYS A 120 -5.54 -1.48 13.81
C LYS A 120 -4.82 -2.75 13.37
N TYR A 121 -3.62 -2.61 12.82
CA TYR A 121 -2.82 -3.72 12.26
C TYR A 121 -1.59 -4.09 13.10
N ALA A 122 -1.58 -3.71 14.38
CA ALA A 122 -0.45 -3.98 15.29
C ALA A 122 -0.01 -5.45 15.33
N PRO A 123 -0.89 -6.46 15.39
CA PRO A 123 -0.48 -7.86 15.35
C PRO A 123 0.30 -8.21 14.07
N MET A 124 -0.22 -7.84 12.91
CA MET A 124 0.43 -8.09 11.62
C MET A 124 1.80 -7.40 11.52
N LEU A 125 1.93 -6.18 12.05
CA LEU A 125 3.19 -5.44 12.06
C LEU A 125 4.23 -6.06 13.01
N ALA A 126 3.77 -6.71 14.09
CA ALA A 126 4.63 -7.37 15.08
C ALA A 126 5.08 -8.78 14.66
N GLU A 127 4.24 -9.52 13.92
CA GLU A 127 4.47 -10.93 13.53
C GLU A 127 5.49 -11.14 12.41
N GLY A 128 6.27 -10.14 12.04
CA GLY A 128 7.36 -10.26 11.07
C GLY A 128 7.06 -9.74 9.67
N GLY A 129 5.95 -9.03 9.50
CA GLY A 129 5.73 -8.20 8.32
C GLY A 129 4.87 -8.85 7.23
N ASP A 130 5.13 -8.45 6.02
CA ASP A 130 4.35 -8.79 4.83
C ASP A 130 4.65 -10.21 4.33
N PRO A 131 3.66 -11.12 4.22
CA PRO A 131 3.90 -12.49 3.76
C PRO A 131 4.34 -12.59 2.28
N TYR A 132 4.20 -11.51 1.50
CA TYR A 132 4.67 -11.43 0.12
C TYR A 132 6.02 -10.70 0.00
N TYR A 133 6.64 -10.36 1.13
CA TYR A 133 7.94 -9.70 1.19
C TYR A 133 8.96 -10.58 1.91
N ASN A 134 10.13 -10.78 1.29
CA ASN A 134 11.14 -11.67 1.85
C ASN A 134 11.62 -11.15 3.20
N PRO A 135 11.61 -11.98 4.28
CA PRO A 135 11.98 -11.56 5.62
C PRO A 135 13.45 -11.13 5.77
N HIS A 136 14.31 -11.44 4.81
CA HIS A 136 15.71 -10.99 4.79
C HIS A 136 15.90 -9.60 4.20
N PHE A 137 14.87 -9.02 3.58
CA PHE A 137 14.93 -7.65 3.10
C PHE A 137 14.57 -6.66 4.20
N THR A 138 15.21 -5.48 4.13
CA THR A 138 14.92 -4.40 5.08
C THR A 138 13.52 -3.82 4.86
N LEU A 139 12.87 -3.47 5.97
CA LEU A 139 11.63 -2.68 5.98
C LEU A 139 11.89 -1.19 6.26
N LEU A 140 13.14 -0.76 6.27
CA LEU A 140 13.49 0.65 6.50
C LEU A 140 13.34 1.50 5.22
N TYR A 141 13.63 0.89 4.06
CA TYR A 141 13.66 1.58 2.76
C TYR A 141 12.97 0.76 1.67
N GLU A 142 12.50 1.44 0.62
CA GLU A 142 11.76 0.84 -0.51
C GLU A 142 12.67 0.21 -1.60
N ASN A 143 13.89 -0.17 -1.25
CA ASN A 143 14.94 -0.56 -2.19
C ASN A 143 15.26 -2.07 -2.22
N TYR A 144 14.47 -2.91 -1.56
CA TYR A 144 14.74 -4.36 -1.45
C TYR A 144 16.14 -4.70 -0.93
N GLY A 145 16.78 -3.78 -0.19
CA GLY A 145 18.08 -4.01 0.43
C GLY A 145 18.02 -5.11 1.49
N TYR A 146 19.14 -5.79 1.71
CA TYR A 146 19.25 -6.77 2.79
C TYR A 146 19.29 -6.10 4.17
N LYS A 147 18.85 -6.86 5.19
CA LYS A 147 18.98 -6.48 6.61
C LYS A 147 20.43 -6.48 7.05
#